data_d47bb949cf400672c700e64754462ead
#
_entry.id   d47bb949cf400672c700e64754462ead
#
_cell.length_a   1.000
_cell.length_b   1.000
_cell.length_c   1.000
_cell.angle_alpha   90.00
_cell.angle_beta   90.00
_cell.angle_gamma   90.00
#
_symmetry.space_group_name_H-M   'P 1'
#
loop_
_entity.id
_entity.type
_entity.pdbx_description
1 polymer ?
#
loop_
_entity_poly.entity_id
_entity_poly.type
_entity_poly.pdbx_seq_one_letter_code
_entity_poly.pdbx_strand_id
1 'polypeptide(L)'
;MFFLNEETTVAETLEVVQEVQQDLEQLKPNVVLETLKNWIPGLTKLGYRLLVAALIVCIGFQIAKMLRKMLERSLIRMDMEVSIRKFLQSAVYVTICGLTIFIAADKLGISSASIVAILGSVGLALSLSLQDMLANFAGGIVL
;
A
#
# COMPACT_ATOMS: atom_id res chain seq x y z
N MET A 1 9.79 68.03 -7.37
CA MET A 1 10.44 66.71 -7.20
C MET A 1 10.05 66.07 -5.86
N PHE A 2 9.34 66.75 -4.97
CA PHE A 2 8.89 66.24 -3.67
C PHE A 2 7.50 65.53 -3.74
N PHE A 3 6.64 65.92 -4.67
CA PHE A 3 5.26 65.36 -4.81
C PHE A 3 5.17 64.01 -5.47
N LEU A 4 6.19 63.55 -6.21
CA LEU A 4 6.22 62.23 -6.86
C LEU A 4 6.51 61.10 -5.88
N ASN A 5 7.08 61.41 -4.71
CA ASN A 5 7.43 60.40 -3.71
C ASN A 5 6.30 60.07 -2.78
N GLU A 6 5.30 60.96 -2.61
CA GLU A 6 4.12 60.71 -1.80
C GLU A 6 3.07 59.82 -2.51
N GLU A 7 2.88 60.00 -3.82
CA GLU A 7 1.94 59.16 -4.59
C GLU A 7 2.45 57.69 -4.71
N THR A 8 3.75 57.49 -4.86
CA THR A 8 4.34 56.14 -4.89
C THR A 8 4.22 55.45 -3.53
N THR A 9 4.40 56.19 -2.42
CA THR A 9 4.27 55.62 -1.07
C THR A 9 2.83 55.30 -0.72
N VAL A 10 1.88 56.09 -1.18
CA VAL A 10 0.42 55.85 -0.98
C VAL A 10 -0.03 54.65 -1.82
N ALA A 11 0.48 54.52 -3.06
CA ALA A 11 0.16 53.37 -3.91
C ALA A 11 0.70 52.04 -3.30
N GLU A 12 1.92 52.07 -2.81
CA GLU A 12 2.56 50.89 -2.16
C GLU A 12 1.83 50.49 -0.85
N THR A 13 1.41 51.48 -0.06
CA THR A 13 0.63 51.19 1.16
C THR A 13 -0.78 50.69 0.85
N LEU A 14 -1.41 51.13 -0.24
CA LEU A 14 -2.71 50.60 -0.69
C LEU A 14 -2.61 49.15 -1.16
N GLU A 15 -1.53 48.82 -1.86
CA GLU A 15 -1.27 47.46 -2.32
C GLU A 15 -1.08 46.49 -1.14
N VAL A 16 -0.28 46.89 -0.14
CA VAL A 16 -0.07 46.10 1.09
C VAL A 16 -1.39 45.95 1.88
N VAL A 17 -2.21 46.98 1.96
CA VAL A 17 -3.50 46.91 2.64
C VAL A 17 -4.48 45.99 1.91
N GLN A 18 -4.44 45.97 0.58
CA GLN A 18 -5.25 45.04 -0.22
C GLN A 18 -4.80 43.59 -0.03
N GLU A 19 -3.48 43.33 0.01
CA GLU A 19 -2.91 42.03 0.25
C GLU A 19 -3.28 41.50 1.65
N VAL A 20 -3.16 42.34 2.68
CA VAL A 20 -3.57 42.00 4.06
C VAL A 20 -5.07 41.77 4.16
N GLN A 21 -5.90 42.53 3.45
CA GLN A 21 -7.33 42.29 3.40
C GLN A 21 -7.68 40.98 2.71
N GLN A 22 -6.98 40.59 1.69
CA GLN A 22 -7.16 39.33 0.98
C GLN A 22 -6.77 38.14 1.87
N ASP A 23 -5.70 38.28 2.64
CA ASP A 23 -5.28 37.29 3.63
C ASP A 23 -6.29 37.16 4.81
N LEU A 24 -6.85 38.28 5.27
CA LEU A 24 -7.89 38.27 6.29
C LEU A 24 -9.21 37.67 5.77
N GLU A 25 -9.52 37.82 4.49
CA GLU A 25 -10.67 37.14 3.88
C GLU A 25 -10.47 35.61 3.83
N GLN A 26 -9.26 35.14 3.64
CA GLN A 26 -8.94 33.70 3.72
C GLN A 26 -9.08 33.15 5.14
N LEU A 27 -8.94 34.00 6.16
CA LEU A 27 -9.12 33.63 7.58
C LEU A 27 -10.58 33.73 8.07
N LYS A 28 -11.54 34.13 7.21
CA LYS A 28 -12.96 34.11 7.58
C LYS A 28 -13.41 32.70 7.95
N PRO A 29 -14.17 32.52 9.02
CA PRO A 29 -14.61 31.20 9.51
C PRO A 29 -15.35 30.40 8.43
N ASN A 30 -15.92 31.05 7.44
CA ASN A 30 -16.62 30.42 6.33
C ASN A 30 -15.66 29.66 5.40
N VAL A 31 -14.47 30.23 5.09
CA VAL A 31 -13.46 29.61 4.24
C VAL A 31 -12.82 28.43 4.98
N VAL A 32 -12.56 28.57 6.27
CA VAL A 32 -12.06 27.48 7.12
C VAL A 32 -13.09 26.35 7.21
N LEU A 33 -14.36 26.68 7.39
CA LEU A 33 -15.46 25.72 7.43
C LEU A 33 -15.66 25.02 6.07
N GLU A 34 -15.58 25.74 4.95
CA GLU A 34 -15.65 25.15 3.61
C GLU A 34 -14.45 24.25 3.32
N THR A 35 -13.24 24.66 3.71
CA THR A 35 -12.05 23.84 3.60
C THR A 35 -12.16 22.57 4.42
N LEU A 36 -12.59 22.67 5.68
CA LEU A 36 -12.86 21.52 6.54
C LEU A 36 -13.96 20.63 5.94
N LYS A 37 -15.04 21.20 5.43
CA LYS A 37 -16.14 20.45 4.80
C LYS A 37 -15.70 19.71 3.53
N ASN A 38 -14.76 20.26 2.78
CA ASN A 38 -14.16 19.61 1.62
C ASN A 38 -13.18 18.48 2.00
N TRP A 39 -12.57 18.56 3.17
CA TRP A 39 -11.65 17.53 3.66
C TRP A 39 -12.39 16.33 4.30
N ILE A 40 -13.58 16.53 4.85
CA ILE A 40 -14.39 15.48 5.48
C ILE A 40 -14.65 14.30 4.53
N PRO A 41 -15.08 14.47 3.25
CA PRO A 41 -15.31 13.36 2.35
C PRO A 41 -14.00 12.63 1.95
N GLY A 42 -12.85 13.32 1.98
CA GLY A 42 -11.53 12.71 1.80
C GLY A 42 -11.14 11.80 2.97
N LEU A 43 -11.33 12.29 4.19
CA LEU A 43 -11.04 11.55 5.42
C LEU A 43 -11.97 10.34 5.60
N THR A 44 -13.25 10.45 5.28
CA THR A 44 -14.19 9.33 5.35
C THR A 44 -13.86 8.24 4.33
N LYS A 45 -13.48 8.62 3.11
CA LYS A 45 -13.01 7.66 2.08
C LYS A 45 -11.71 6.96 2.49
N LEU A 46 -10.77 7.69 3.08
CA LEU A 46 -9.53 7.12 3.64
C LEU A 46 -9.82 6.17 4.80
N GLY A 47 -10.67 6.58 5.74
CA GLY A 47 -11.08 5.75 6.86
C GLY A 47 -11.75 4.44 6.40
N TYR A 48 -12.67 4.53 5.45
CA TYR A 48 -13.31 3.35 4.86
C TYR A 48 -12.30 2.41 4.18
N ARG A 49 -11.38 2.95 3.36
CA ARG A 49 -10.34 2.16 2.70
C ARG A 49 -9.43 1.45 3.68
N LEU A 50 -9.00 2.15 4.74
CA LEU A 50 -8.19 1.57 5.81
C LEU A 50 -8.93 0.46 6.54
N LEU A 51 -10.21 0.65 6.84
CA LEU A 51 -11.03 -0.34 7.51
C LEU A 51 -11.21 -1.60 6.66
N VAL A 52 -11.50 -1.44 5.37
CA VAL A 52 -11.62 -2.56 4.43
C VAL A 52 -10.28 -3.28 4.27
N ALA A 53 -9.17 -2.56 4.12
CA ALA A 53 -7.84 -3.16 4.04
C ALA A 53 -7.49 -3.96 5.31
N ALA A 54 -7.79 -3.41 6.49
CA ALA A 54 -7.58 -4.10 7.77
C ALA A 54 -8.41 -5.39 7.88
N LEU A 55 -9.67 -5.36 7.44
CA LEU A 55 -10.53 -6.55 7.40
C LEU A 55 -9.96 -7.62 6.46
N ILE A 56 -9.50 -7.22 5.26
CA ILE A 56 -8.87 -8.15 4.30
C ILE A 56 -7.64 -8.81 4.91
N VAL A 57 -6.79 -8.02 5.56
CA VAL A 57 -5.58 -8.54 6.22
C VAL A 57 -5.95 -9.51 7.34
N CYS A 58 -6.89 -9.16 8.20
CA CYS A 58 -7.37 -10.04 9.27
C CYS A 58 -7.89 -11.38 8.73
N ILE A 59 -8.75 -11.35 7.73
CA ILE A 59 -9.34 -12.55 7.12
C ILE A 59 -8.26 -13.37 6.40
N GLY A 60 -7.38 -12.71 5.63
CA GLY A 60 -6.30 -13.37 4.90
C GLY A 60 -5.31 -14.09 5.82
N PHE A 61 -4.92 -13.49 6.95
CA PHE A 61 -4.08 -14.17 7.94
C PHE A 61 -4.79 -15.35 8.61
N GLN A 62 -6.10 -15.29 8.83
CA GLN A 62 -6.85 -16.43 9.35
C GLN A 62 -6.88 -17.56 8.33
N ILE A 63 -7.12 -17.27 7.05
CA ILE A 63 -7.09 -18.25 5.96
C ILE A 63 -5.69 -18.86 5.84
N ALA A 64 -4.64 -18.05 5.87
CA ALA A 64 -3.25 -18.52 5.80
C ALA A 64 -2.92 -19.52 6.93
N LYS A 65 -3.34 -19.20 8.17
CA LYS A 65 -3.17 -20.09 9.31
C LYS A 65 -3.99 -21.39 9.18
N MET A 66 -5.21 -21.28 8.67
CA MET A 66 -6.07 -22.45 8.46
C MET A 66 -5.49 -23.40 7.40
N LEU A 67 -5.06 -22.85 6.27
CA LEU A 67 -4.41 -23.63 5.20
C LEU A 67 -3.10 -24.26 5.65
N ARG A 68 -2.27 -23.54 6.38
CA ARG A 68 -1.05 -24.09 6.97
C ARG A 68 -1.37 -25.29 7.86
N LYS A 69 -2.41 -25.20 8.70
CA LYS A 69 -2.80 -26.28 9.60
C LYS A 69 -3.42 -27.49 8.86
N MET A 70 -4.17 -27.23 7.79
CA MET A 70 -4.68 -28.30 6.93
C MET A 70 -3.55 -29.02 6.20
N LEU A 71 -2.62 -28.26 5.65
CA LEU A 71 -1.43 -28.80 4.96
C LEU A 71 -0.56 -29.63 5.90
N GLU A 72 -0.34 -29.17 7.13
CA GLU A 72 0.38 -29.90 8.16
C GLU A 72 -0.22 -31.29 8.42
N ARG A 73 -1.56 -31.36 8.60
CA ARG A 73 -2.26 -32.63 8.83
C ARG A 73 -2.18 -33.56 7.62
N SER A 74 -2.25 -33.02 6.41
CA SER A 74 -2.14 -33.81 5.18
C SER A 74 -0.72 -34.38 5.00
N LEU A 75 0.31 -33.56 5.21
CA LEU A 75 1.70 -33.95 5.06
C LEU A 75 2.16 -34.95 6.14
N ILE A 76 1.59 -34.89 7.35
CA ILE A 76 1.83 -35.90 8.40
C ILE A 76 1.31 -37.27 7.95
N ARG A 77 0.16 -37.34 7.29
CA ARG A 77 -0.41 -38.59 6.78
C ARG A 77 0.41 -39.23 5.65
N MET A 78 1.17 -38.42 4.92
CA MET A 78 2.01 -38.87 3.81
C MET A 78 3.44 -39.28 4.26
N ASP A 79 3.68 -39.30 5.58
CA ASP A 79 4.97 -39.68 6.19
C ASP A 79 6.17 -38.89 5.64
N MET A 80 5.94 -37.63 5.22
CA MET A 80 6.97 -36.78 4.65
C MET A 80 8.00 -36.36 5.69
N GLU A 81 9.24 -36.23 5.26
CA GLU A 81 10.34 -35.74 6.08
C GLU A 81 10.03 -34.39 6.71
N VAL A 82 10.41 -34.21 7.97
CA VAL A 82 10.09 -33.03 8.78
C VAL A 82 10.59 -31.74 8.13
N SER A 83 11.75 -31.78 7.46
CA SER A 83 12.35 -30.61 6.80
C SER A 83 11.50 -30.14 5.62
N ILE A 84 11.11 -31.06 4.75
CA ILE A 84 10.27 -30.77 3.56
C ILE A 84 8.89 -30.26 4.00
N ARG A 85 8.31 -30.89 5.01
CA ARG A 85 7.03 -30.48 5.58
C ARG A 85 7.04 -29.03 6.09
N LYS A 86 8.06 -28.66 6.88
CA LYS A 86 8.21 -27.30 7.40
C LYS A 86 8.44 -26.29 6.28
N PHE A 87 9.25 -26.64 5.29
CA PHE A 87 9.49 -25.78 4.13
C PHE A 87 8.18 -25.51 3.36
N LEU A 88 7.43 -26.55 3.04
CA LEU A 88 6.18 -26.43 2.27
C LEU A 88 5.12 -25.61 3.01
N GLN A 89 4.98 -25.84 4.32
CA GLN A 89 4.09 -25.05 5.18
C GLN A 89 4.48 -23.57 5.20
N SER A 90 5.77 -23.28 5.32
CA SER A 90 6.29 -21.90 5.31
C SER A 90 6.07 -21.24 3.95
N ALA A 91 6.36 -21.93 2.86
CA ALA A 91 6.18 -21.40 1.51
C ALA A 91 4.72 -21.05 1.24
N VAL A 92 3.78 -21.94 1.53
CA VAL A 92 2.35 -21.68 1.37
C VAL A 92 1.88 -20.54 2.27
N TYR A 93 2.30 -20.49 3.53
CA TYR A 93 1.94 -19.44 4.45
C TYR A 93 2.42 -18.06 3.95
N VAL A 94 3.69 -17.95 3.57
CA VAL A 94 4.29 -16.70 3.06
C VAL A 94 3.61 -16.24 1.77
N THR A 95 3.31 -17.17 0.86
CA THR A 95 2.63 -16.86 -0.39
C THR A 95 1.23 -16.28 -0.13
N ILE A 96 0.44 -16.91 0.74
CA ILE A 96 -0.92 -16.43 1.05
C ILE A 96 -0.87 -15.09 1.78
N CYS A 97 0.05 -14.91 2.73
CA CYS A 97 0.24 -13.63 3.42
C CYS A 97 0.64 -12.53 2.43
N GLY A 98 1.56 -12.82 1.51
CA GLY A 98 1.97 -11.89 0.46
C GLY A 98 0.80 -11.46 -0.43
N LEU A 99 0.04 -12.41 -0.95
CA LEU A 99 -1.16 -12.14 -1.75
C LEU A 99 -2.19 -11.30 -0.98
N THR A 100 -2.39 -11.61 0.30
CA THR A 100 -3.31 -10.85 1.16
C THR A 100 -2.87 -9.39 1.30
N ILE A 101 -1.58 -9.16 1.51
CA ILE A 101 -1.02 -7.80 1.60
C ILE A 101 -1.21 -7.04 0.28
N PHE A 102 -1.00 -7.70 -0.87
CA PHE A 102 -1.20 -7.08 -2.17
C PHE A 102 -2.66 -6.70 -2.42
N ILE A 103 -3.62 -7.57 -2.06
CA ILE A 103 -5.05 -7.27 -2.16
C ILE A 103 -5.42 -6.10 -1.25
N ALA A 104 -4.87 -6.03 -0.06
CA ALA A 104 -5.09 -4.91 0.86
C ALA A 104 -4.49 -3.60 0.32
N ALA A 105 -3.31 -3.65 -0.30
CA ALA A 105 -2.65 -2.51 -0.91
C ALA A 105 -3.46 -1.92 -2.09
N ASP A 106 -4.09 -2.76 -2.90
CA ASP A 106 -5.02 -2.34 -3.96
C ASP A 106 -6.20 -1.52 -3.38
N LYS A 107 -6.76 -1.93 -2.24
CA LYS A 107 -7.83 -1.19 -1.56
C LYS A 107 -7.37 0.15 -0.99
N LEU A 108 -6.09 0.28 -0.67
CA LEU A 108 -5.48 1.55 -0.24
C LEU A 108 -5.22 2.51 -1.41
N GLY A 109 -5.37 2.04 -2.65
CA GLY A 109 -5.22 2.85 -3.87
C GLY A 109 -3.85 2.69 -4.54
N ILE A 110 -3.07 1.68 -4.17
CA ILE A 110 -1.85 1.33 -4.90
C ILE A 110 -2.27 0.72 -6.24
N SER A 111 -1.63 1.17 -7.32
CA SER A 111 -1.93 0.69 -8.67
C SER A 111 -1.72 -0.82 -8.78
N SER A 112 -2.74 -1.53 -9.26
CA SER A 112 -2.64 -2.96 -9.55
C SER A 112 -1.53 -3.29 -10.55
N ALA A 113 -1.22 -2.38 -11.49
CA ALA A 113 -0.09 -2.54 -12.40
C ALA A 113 1.26 -2.59 -11.67
N SER A 114 1.43 -1.75 -10.65
CA SER A 114 2.63 -1.78 -9.79
C SER A 114 2.74 -3.09 -9.00
N ILE A 115 1.62 -3.59 -8.50
CA ILE A 115 1.56 -4.86 -7.78
C ILE A 115 1.96 -6.03 -8.70
N VAL A 116 1.40 -6.07 -9.92
CA VAL A 116 1.73 -7.10 -10.91
C VAL A 116 3.20 -7.03 -11.31
N ALA A 117 3.77 -5.84 -11.48
CA ALA A 117 5.20 -5.66 -11.79
C ALA A 117 6.11 -6.21 -10.68
N ILE A 118 5.77 -5.96 -9.41
CA ILE A 118 6.50 -6.49 -8.26
C ILE A 118 6.38 -8.02 -8.21
N LEU A 119 5.17 -8.55 -8.35
CA LEU A 119 4.96 -10.01 -8.37
C LEU A 119 5.70 -10.68 -9.52
N GLY A 120 5.70 -10.06 -10.71
CA GLY A 120 6.43 -10.55 -11.88
C GLY A 120 7.94 -10.59 -11.64
N SER A 121 8.51 -9.53 -11.07
CA SER A 121 9.95 -9.48 -10.77
C SER A 121 10.36 -10.49 -9.69
N VAL A 122 9.57 -10.66 -8.64
CA VAL A 122 9.79 -11.68 -7.61
C VAL A 122 9.66 -13.08 -8.20
N GLY A 123 8.65 -13.31 -9.06
CA GLY A 123 8.45 -14.58 -9.75
C GLY A 123 9.62 -14.95 -10.64
N LEU A 124 10.17 -14.00 -11.40
CA LEU A 124 11.36 -14.20 -12.21
C LEU A 124 12.58 -14.52 -11.35
N ALA A 125 12.81 -13.77 -10.28
CA ALA A 125 13.93 -14.00 -9.37
C ALA A 125 13.87 -15.41 -8.75
N LEU A 126 12.69 -15.83 -8.29
CA LEU A 126 12.48 -17.18 -7.76
C LEU A 126 12.67 -18.26 -8.83
N SER A 127 12.17 -18.05 -10.05
CA SER A 127 12.31 -18.99 -11.17
C SER A 127 13.77 -19.23 -11.50
N LEU A 128 14.57 -18.15 -11.62
CA LEU A 128 16.01 -18.25 -11.86
C LEU A 128 16.74 -18.94 -10.72
N SER A 129 16.38 -18.66 -9.47
CA SER A 129 16.98 -19.29 -8.29
C SER A 129 16.69 -20.80 -8.20
N LEU A 130 15.54 -21.24 -8.68
CA LEU A 130 15.13 -22.65 -8.66
C LEU A 130 15.58 -23.43 -9.90
N GLN A 131 16.05 -22.76 -10.94
CA GLN A 131 16.38 -23.36 -12.23
C GLN A 131 17.42 -24.48 -12.09
N ASP A 132 18.51 -24.25 -11.38
CA ASP A 132 19.59 -25.22 -11.18
C ASP A 132 19.13 -26.40 -10.31
N MET A 133 18.31 -26.13 -9.30
CA MET A 133 17.74 -27.16 -8.44
C MET A 133 16.82 -28.11 -9.23
N LEU A 134 15.95 -27.52 -10.08
CA LEU A 134 15.04 -28.30 -10.93
C LEU A 134 15.81 -29.11 -12.01
N ALA A 135 16.86 -28.52 -12.59
CA ALA A 135 17.70 -29.20 -13.56
C ALA A 135 18.42 -30.39 -12.94
N ASN A 136 19.01 -30.24 -11.76
CA ASN A 136 19.64 -31.31 -11.01
C ASN A 136 18.66 -32.41 -10.58
N PHE A 137 17.44 -32.03 -10.19
CA PHE A 137 16.38 -32.97 -9.83
C PHE A 137 15.92 -33.78 -11.05
N ALA A 138 15.69 -33.13 -12.18
CA ALA A 138 15.32 -33.80 -13.43
C ALA A 138 16.44 -34.75 -13.94
N GLY A 139 17.71 -34.32 -13.86
CA GLY A 139 18.84 -35.15 -14.22
C GLY A 139 19.02 -36.38 -13.31
N GLY A 140 18.70 -36.25 -12.03
CA GLY A 140 18.77 -37.38 -11.08
C GLY A 140 17.66 -38.42 -11.22
N ILE A 141 16.54 -38.09 -11.90
CA ILE A 141 15.48 -39.07 -12.20
C ILE A 141 15.76 -39.87 -13.48
N VAL A 142 16.58 -39.33 -14.38
CA VAL A 142 16.91 -39.97 -15.69
C VAL A 142 18.03 -40.99 -15.57
N LEU A 143 18.77 -40.99 -14.46
CA LEU A 143 19.79 -41.99 -14.15
C LEU A 143 19.20 -43.16 -13.37
#